data_9f63d2fa021dabb6f1ddd7cac9c55905
#
_entry.id   9f63d2fa021dabb6f1ddd7cac9c55905
#
_cell.length_a   1.000
_cell.length_b   1.000
_cell.length_c   1.000
_cell.angle_alpha   90.00
_cell.angle_beta   90.00
_cell.angle_gamma   90.00
#
_symmetry.space_group_name_H-M   'P 1'
#
loop_
_entity.id
_entity.type
_entity.pdbx_description
1 polymer ?
#
loop_
_entity_poly.entity_id
_entity_poly.type
_entity_poly.pdbx_seq_one_letter_code
_entity_poly.pdbx_strand_id
1 'polypeptide(L)' 'MPTRLRRDDGFAGAADAVYAALIRAHEGLSDAQSAALNARLVLILAHEVGDPAILAEAIALARGTLRPAGEADGAH' A
#
# COMPACT_ATOMS: atom_id res chain seq x y z
N MET A 1 22.47 5.32 5.78
CA MET A 1 22.11 5.56 4.43
C MET A 1 20.72 6.13 4.32
N PRO A 2 20.56 7.17 3.56
CA PRO A 2 19.22 7.74 3.44
C PRO A 2 18.30 6.77 2.70
N THR A 3 17.05 6.77 3.10
CA THR A 3 16.07 5.95 2.42
C THR A 3 15.80 6.51 1.04
N ARG A 4 15.54 5.62 0.10
CA ARG A 4 15.13 6.01 -1.24
C ARG A 4 13.62 6.07 -1.36
N LEU A 5 12.91 5.67 -0.31
CA LEU A 5 11.46 5.70 -0.31
C LEU A 5 10.99 7.13 -0.02
N ARG A 6 10.03 7.60 -0.79
CA ARG A 6 9.46 8.90 -0.55
C ARG A 6 8.66 8.88 0.74
N ARG A 7 8.87 9.91 1.53
CA ARG A 7 8.11 10.12 2.76
C ARG A 7 7.29 11.39 2.71
N ASP A 8 7.49 12.18 1.67
CA ASP A 8 6.70 13.37 1.45
C ASP A 8 5.60 13.05 0.46
N ASP A 9 4.91 14.07 -0.01
CA ASP A 9 3.84 13.88 -0.97
C ASP A 9 4.43 13.61 -2.35
N GLY A 10 4.62 12.33 -2.65
CA GLY A 10 5.15 11.91 -3.93
C GLY A 10 4.23 12.16 -5.10
N PHE A 11 2.99 12.59 -4.84
CA PHE A 11 2.01 12.83 -5.90
C PHE A 11 1.89 14.30 -6.24
N ALA A 12 2.71 15.16 -5.64
CA ALA A 12 2.68 16.59 -5.91
C ALA A 12 1.27 17.19 -5.74
N GLY A 13 0.60 16.81 -4.68
CA GLY A 13 -0.71 17.34 -4.38
C GLY A 13 -1.86 16.52 -4.95
N ALA A 14 -1.59 15.43 -5.64
CA ALA A 14 -2.63 14.60 -6.24
C ALA A 14 -3.06 13.43 -5.36
N ALA A 15 -2.71 13.44 -4.07
CA ALA A 15 -2.99 12.31 -3.18
C ALA A 15 -4.47 11.99 -3.11
N ASP A 16 -5.33 13.01 -3.09
CA ASP A 16 -6.77 12.79 -3.02
C ASP A 16 -7.29 12.07 -4.25
N ALA A 17 -6.77 12.42 -5.42
CA ALA A 17 -7.18 11.77 -6.66
C ALA A 17 -6.75 10.30 -6.68
N VAL A 18 -5.55 10.02 -6.17
CA VAL A 18 -5.06 8.64 -6.09
C VAL A 18 -5.92 7.83 -5.14
N TYR A 19 -6.24 8.40 -3.97
CA TYR A 19 -7.07 7.71 -3.00
C TYR A 19 -8.46 7.41 -3.58
N ALA A 20 -9.05 8.39 -4.25
CA ALA A 20 -10.36 8.20 -4.86
C ALA A 20 -10.32 7.11 -5.93
N ALA A 21 -9.23 7.06 -6.70
CA ALA A 21 -9.08 6.03 -7.73
C ALA A 21 -9.02 4.64 -7.10
N LEU A 22 -8.30 4.51 -5.99
CA LEU A 22 -8.19 3.22 -5.30
C LEU A 22 -9.54 2.78 -4.74
N ILE A 23 -10.28 3.70 -4.15
CA ILE A 23 -11.60 3.38 -3.63
C ILE A 23 -12.53 2.93 -4.74
N ARG A 24 -12.55 3.66 -5.85
CA ARG A 24 -13.41 3.29 -6.98
C ARG A 24 -13.04 1.94 -7.56
N ALA A 25 -11.76 1.60 -7.55
CA ALA A 25 -11.33 0.31 -8.08
C ALA A 25 -11.89 -0.87 -7.29
N HIS A 26 -12.26 -0.64 -6.04
CA HIS A 26 -12.79 -1.71 -5.19
C HIS A 26 -14.32 -1.77 -5.18
N GLU A 27 -14.99 -0.82 -5.82
CA GLU A 27 -16.44 -0.80 -5.81
C GLU A 27 -17.01 -2.04 -6.49
N GLY A 28 -18.00 -2.64 -5.87
CA GLY A 28 -18.65 -3.81 -6.43
C GLY A 28 -17.92 -5.11 -6.28
N LEU A 29 -16.77 -5.10 -5.63
CA LEU A 29 -15.99 -6.33 -5.44
C LEU A 29 -16.29 -6.96 -4.11
N SER A 30 -16.23 -8.30 -4.07
CA SER A 30 -16.27 -9.02 -2.81
C SER A 30 -14.95 -8.80 -2.07
N ASP A 31 -14.93 -9.21 -0.79
CA ASP A 31 -13.70 -9.11 -0.01
C ASP A 31 -12.57 -9.90 -0.66
N ALA A 32 -12.88 -11.10 -1.15
CA ALA A 32 -11.87 -11.93 -1.81
C ALA A 32 -11.36 -11.26 -3.07
N GLN A 33 -12.25 -10.65 -3.85
CA GLN A 33 -11.84 -9.96 -5.07
C GLN A 33 -11.02 -8.72 -4.75
N SER A 34 -11.38 -7.98 -3.71
CA SER A 34 -10.61 -6.82 -3.29
C SER A 34 -9.20 -7.22 -2.86
N ALA A 35 -9.09 -8.32 -2.11
CA ALA A 35 -7.77 -8.81 -1.72
C ALA A 35 -6.95 -9.21 -2.93
N ALA A 36 -7.58 -9.85 -3.91
CA ALA A 36 -6.88 -10.25 -5.14
C ALA A 36 -6.44 -9.02 -5.94
N LEU A 37 -7.29 -8.01 -6.02
CA LEU A 37 -6.94 -6.77 -6.69
C LEU A 37 -5.70 -6.14 -6.05
N ASN A 38 -5.71 -6.04 -4.72
CA ASN A 38 -4.59 -5.45 -4.00
C ASN A 38 -3.30 -6.23 -4.22
N ALA A 39 -3.37 -7.57 -4.20
CA ALA A 39 -2.19 -8.38 -4.40
C ALA A 39 -1.59 -8.17 -5.79
N ARG A 40 -2.46 -8.11 -6.80
CA ARG A 40 -2.01 -7.89 -8.17
C ARG A 40 -1.45 -6.50 -8.36
N LEU A 41 -2.10 -5.50 -7.76
CA LEU A 41 -1.64 -4.12 -7.84
C LEU A 41 -0.26 -3.98 -7.22
N VAL A 42 -0.03 -4.64 -6.07
CA VAL A 42 1.28 -4.62 -5.44
C VAL A 42 2.35 -5.15 -6.38
N LEU A 43 2.05 -6.24 -7.08
CA LEU A 43 3.03 -6.82 -8.01
C LEU A 43 3.30 -5.88 -9.18
N ILE A 44 2.27 -5.23 -9.69
CA ILE A 44 2.44 -4.27 -10.80
C ILE A 44 3.28 -3.10 -10.33
N LEU A 45 2.99 -2.56 -9.15
CA LEU A 45 3.74 -1.42 -8.62
C LEU A 45 5.17 -1.81 -8.27
N ALA A 46 5.37 -3.04 -7.79
CA ALA A 46 6.70 -3.54 -7.50
C ALA A 46 7.54 -3.57 -8.77
N HIS A 47 6.92 -3.98 -9.88
CA HIS A 47 7.61 -4.00 -11.16
C HIS A 47 7.98 -2.58 -11.60
N GLU A 48 7.08 -1.63 -11.39
CA GLU A 48 7.35 -0.24 -11.74
C GLU A 48 8.46 0.36 -10.90
N VAL A 49 8.52 0.02 -9.62
CA VAL A 49 9.60 0.49 -8.76
C VAL A 49 10.93 -0.11 -9.19
N GLY A 50 10.94 -1.41 -9.44
CA GLY A 50 12.10 -2.08 -10.02
C GLY A 50 13.33 -2.22 -9.14
N ASP A 51 13.26 -1.82 -7.88
CA ASP A 51 14.40 -1.85 -6.97
C ASP A 51 14.01 -2.61 -5.69
N PRO A 52 14.62 -3.80 -5.49
CA PRO A 52 14.28 -4.60 -4.31
C PRO A 52 14.53 -3.89 -2.99
N ALA A 53 15.53 -3.02 -2.91
CA ALA A 53 15.83 -2.32 -1.68
C ALA A 53 14.73 -1.32 -1.34
N ILE A 54 14.22 -0.61 -2.34
CA ILE A 54 13.10 0.31 -2.13
C ILE A 54 11.86 -0.45 -1.73
N LEU A 55 11.62 -1.59 -2.37
CA LEU A 55 10.47 -2.42 -2.02
C LEU A 55 10.57 -2.94 -0.59
N ALA A 56 11.76 -3.33 -0.16
CA ALA A 56 11.96 -3.78 1.21
C ALA A 56 11.65 -2.65 2.21
N GLU A 57 12.04 -1.43 1.89
CA GLU A 57 11.73 -0.29 2.74
C GLU A 57 10.22 -0.04 2.79
N ALA A 58 9.55 -0.13 1.65
CA ALA A 58 8.11 0.08 1.59
C ALA A 58 7.37 -0.99 2.39
N ILE A 59 7.79 -2.24 2.26
CA ILE A 59 7.19 -3.34 3.00
C ILE A 59 7.35 -3.12 4.49
N ALA A 60 8.55 -2.75 4.93
CA ALA A 60 8.80 -2.53 6.35
C ALA A 60 7.96 -1.36 6.87
N LEU A 61 7.84 -0.30 6.09
CA LEU A 61 7.04 0.84 6.48
C LEU A 61 5.57 0.45 6.61
N ALA A 62 5.05 -0.25 5.62
CA ALA A 62 3.64 -0.67 5.65
C ALA A 62 3.37 -1.59 6.83
N ARG A 63 4.25 -2.57 7.04
CA ARG A 63 4.09 -3.51 8.13
C ARG A 63 4.16 -2.80 9.48
N GLY A 64 4.99 -1.78 9.59
CA GLY A 64 5.14 -1.03 10.83
C GLY A 64 3.90 -0.25 11.23
N THR A 65 2.95 -0.06 10.31
CA THR A 65 1.70 0.63 10.63
C THR A 65 0.62 -0.31 11.12
N LEU A 66 0.86 -1.62 11.09
CA LEU A 66 -0.15 -2.61 11.46
C LEU A 66 -0.02 -2.97 12.92
N ARG A 67 -1.15 -3.27 13.53
CA ARG A 67 -1.13 -3.77 14.89
C ARG A 67 -0.76 -5.24 14.89
N PRO A 68 -0.05 -5.68 15.92
CA PRO A 68 0.20 -7.12 16.05
C PRO A 68 -1.13 -7.88 16.09
N ALA A 69 -1.13 -9.08 15.55
CA ALA A 69 -2.34 -9.86 15.44
C ALA A 69 -3.04 -10.06 16.77
N GLY A 70 -2.31 -10.21 17.85
CA GLY A 70 -2.93 -10.45 19.13
C GLY A 70 -3.61 -9.26 19.76
N GLU A 71 -3.41 -8.07 19.21
CA GLU A 71 -3.99 -6.86 19.73
C GLU A 71 -5.17 -6.40 18.98
N ALA A 72 -5.43 -6.98 17.92
CA ALA A 72 -6.33 -6.46 17.04
C ALA A 72 -7.51 -6.06 17.63
N ASP A 73 -7.73 -5.29 17.65
CA ASP A 73 -8.53 -4.86 18.00
C ASP A 73 -9.39 -5.23 18.50
N GLY A 74 -8.74 -5.83 18.82
CA GLY A 74 -9.38 -6.20 19.43
C GLY A 74 -10.04 -5.29 19.92
N ALA A 75 -9.51 -4.73 19.86
CA ALA A 75 -10.00 -3.94 20.27
C ALA A 75 -10.99 -3.80 19.47
N HIS A 76 -11.20 -4.12 19.09
CA HIS A 76 -12.10 -3.92 18.38
C HIS A 76 -13.01 -4.35 18.53
#